data_63366fd8da0319c8b0f314a6cea10bb0
#
_entry.id   63366fd8da0319c8b0f314a6cea10bb0
#
_cell.length_a   1.000
_cell.length_b   1.000
_cell.length_c   1.000
_cell.angle_alpha   90.00
_cell.angle_beta   90.00
_cell.angle_gamma   90.00
#
_symmetry.space_group_name_H-M   'P 1'
#
loop_
_entity.id
_entity.type
_entity.pdbx_description
1 polymer ?
#
loop_
_entity_poly.entity_id
_entity_poly.type
_entity_poly.pdbx_seq_one_letter_code
_entity_poly.pdbx_strand_id
1 'polypeptide(L)'
;DKKLLKLWGQAVIERAGRRCEYPDCNIHYTQLHPHHLYSRRYVTMRYNLDAGISLCPYHHTMGGLSAHHDPDFKSVLVATGVRTEEFFDKLREERNRIQKNTAAWKLECYEKLKAYL
;
A
#
# COMPACT_ATOMS: atom_id res chain seq x y z
N ASP A 1 4.44 14.31 -6.19
CA ASP A 1 4.71 15.15 -5.05
C ASP A 1 5.31 14.31 -3.91
N LYS A 2 6.54 14.64 -3.54
CA LYS A 2 7.29 13.90 -2.51
C LYS A 2 6.64 13.98 -1.13
N LYS A 3 6.11 15.15 -0.78
CA LYS A 3 5.47 15.34 0.53
C LYS A 3 4.20 14.50 0.66
N LEU A 4 3.41 14.47 -0.40
CA LEU A 4 2.16 13.71 -0.43
C LEU A 4 2.46 12.20 -0.43
N LEU A 5 3.49 11.76 -1.14
CA LEU A 5 3.90 10.36 -1.13
C LEU A 5 4.39 9.93 0.27
N LYS A 6 5.13 10.80 0.94
CA LYS A 6 5.58 10.55 2.31
C LYS A 6 4.39 10.43 3.26
N LEU A 7 3.41 11.32 3.13
CA LEU A 7 2.18 11.28 3.93
C LEU A 7 1.41 9.98 3.68
N TRP A 8 1.31 9.57 2.41
CA TRP A 8 0.70 8.29 2.05
C TRP A 8 1.38 7.13 2.78
N GLY A 9 2.71 7.09 2.76
CA GLY A 9 3.47 6.05 3.44
C GLY A 9 3.22 6.01 4.94
N GLN A 10 3.18 7.18 5.58
CA GLN A 10 2.87 7.29 7.01
C GLN A 10 1.45 6.77 7.32
N ALA A 11 0.48 7.12 6.50
CA ALA A 11 -0.90 6.67 6.68
C ALA A 11 -1.04 5.16 6.49
N VAL A 12 -0.34 4.57 5.53
CA VAL A 12 -0.31 3.11 5.31
C VAL A 12 0.19 2.40 6.56
N ILE A 13 1.29 2.87 7.14
CA ILE A 13 1.90 2.27 8.33
C ILE A 13 0.99 2.45 9.56
N GLU A 14 0.42 3.64 9.74
CA GLU A 14 -0.49 3.89 10.87
C GLU A 14 -1.76 3.03 10.78
N ARG A 15 -2.34 2.89 9.59
CA ARG A 15 -3.51 2.03 9.39
C ARG A 15 -3.22 0.57 9.77
N ALA A 16 -2.00 0.10 9.52
CA ALA A 16 -1.57 -1.25 9.85
C ALA A 16 -1.25 -1.45 11.33
N GLY A 17 -1.34 -0.41 12.15
CA GLY A 17 -0.96 -0.49 13.56
C GLY A 17 0.54 -0.54 13.77
N ARG A 18 1.31 0.03 12.85
CA ARG A 18 2.78 0.08 12.88
C ARG A 18 3.43 -1.31 12.94
N ARG A 19 2.91 -2.21 12.12
CA ARG A 19 3.39 -3.59 12.06
C ARG A 19 3.41 -4.08 10.62
N CYS A 20 4.20 -5.13 10.38
CA CYS A 20 4.19 -5.83 9.10
C CYS A 20 2.86 -6.57 8.93
N GLU A 21 2.22 -6.39 7.77
CA GLU A 21 0.93 -7.02 7.48
C GLU A 21 1.08 -8.40 6.82
N TYR A 22 2.31 -8.86 6.56
CA TYR A 22 2.52 -10.20 6.00
C TYR A 22 1.97 -11.26 6.96
N PRO A 23 1.33 -12.34 6.47
CA PRO A 23 0.72 -13.36 7.32
C PRO A 23 1.70 -13.91 8.35
N ASP A 24 1.26 -14.01 9.59
CA ASP A 24 2.03 -14.54 10.72
C ASP A 24 3.31 -13.77 11.06
N CYS A 25 3.52 -12.61 10.46
CA CYS A 25 4.64 -11.74 10.82
C CYS A 25 4.23 -10.82 11.98
N ASN A 26 4.79 -11.06 13.16
CA ASN A 26 4.49 -10.29 14.37
C ASN A 26 5.53 -9.21 14.65
N ILE A 27 6.26 -8.81 13.62
CA ILE A 27 7.36 -7.87 13.80
C ILE A 27 6.84 -6.44 13.83
N HIS A 28 7.25 -5.71 14.89
CA HIS A 28 7.02 -4.29 15.03
C HIS A 28 8.36 -3.59 14.87
N TYR A 29 8.61 -3.04 13.68
CA TYR A 29 9.84 -2.33 13.39
C TYR A 29 9.66 -0.83 13.47
N THR A 30 10.73 -0.14 13.84
CA THR A 30 10.82 1.31 13.71
C THR A 30 10.93 1.73 12.26
N GLN A 31 11.38 0.84 11.39
CA GLN A 31 11.52 1.06 9.95
C GLN A 31 10.64 0.09 9.16
N LEU A 32 9.36 0.39 9.09
CA LEU A 32 8.44 -0.31 8.21
C LEU A 32 8.42 0.38 6.85
N HIS A 33 8.20 -0.40 5.79
CA HIS A 33 8.16 0.11 4.43
C HIS A 33 6.72 0.08 3.91
N PRO A 34 6.17 1.23 3.48
CA PRO A 34 4.91 1.21 2.74
C PRO A 34 5.18 0.73 1.32
N HIS A 35 4.41 -0.27 0.89
CA HIS A 35 4.56 -0.87 -0.43
C HIS A 35 3.28 -0.67 -1.25
N HIS A 36 3.42 -0.30 -2.53
CA HIS A 36 2.30 -0.21 -3.45
C HIS A 36 1.98 -1.60 -4.01
N LEU A 37 0.75 -2.06 -3.79
CA LEU A 37 0.26 -3.34 -4.32
C LEU A 37 0.11 -3.32 -5.84
N TYR A 38 -0.24 -2.15 -6.39
CA TYR A 38 -0.14 -1.84 -7.82
C TYR A 38 0.74 -0.61 -7.99
N SER A 39 1.47 -0.56 -9.09
CA SER A 39 2.50 0.46 -9.31
C SER A 39 2.00 1.89 -9.11
N ARG A 40 2.80 2.70 -8.43
CA ARG A 40 2.57 4.16 -8.31
C ARG A 40 2.67 4.92 -9.64
N ARG A 41 3.05 4.24 -10.72
CA ARG A 41 2.98 4.80 -12.07
C ARG A 41 1.55 5.15 -12.45
N TYR A 42 0.60 4.34 -11.98
CA TYR A 42 -0.82 4.66 -12.14
C TYR A 42 -1.16 5.80 -11.18
N VAL A 43 -1.64 6.92 -11.74
CA VAL A 43 -1.99 8.09 -10.94
C VAL A 43 -3.01 7.74 -9.86
N THR A 44 -3.99 6.89 -10.20
CA THR A 44 -5.03 6.43 -9.27
C THR A 44 -4.50 5.65 -8.08
N MET A 45 -3.33 5.04 -8.19
CA MET A 45 -2.71 4.22 -7.12
C MET A 45 -1.73 5.01 -6.26
N ARG A 46 -1.18 6.09 -6.82
CA ARG A 46 -0.04 6.79 -6.24
C ARG A 46 -0.24 7.24 -4.80
N TYR A 47 -1.41 7.77 -4.49
CA TYR A 47 -1.75 8.26 -3.14
C TYR A 47 -2.98 7.57 -2.57
N ASN A 48 -3.36 6.43 -3.13
CA ASN A 48 -4.51 5.67 -2.68
C ASN A 48 -4.11 4.81 -1.48
N LEU A 49 -4.76 5.01 -0.35
CA LEU A 49 -4.47 4.27 0.88
C LEU A 49 -4.68 2.76 0.70
N ASP A 50 -5.73 2.38 -0.02
CA ASP A 50 -6.03 0.96 -0.26
C ASP A 50 -4.97 0.27 -1.12
N ALA A 51 -4.21 1.03 -1.91
CA ALA A 51 -3.11 0.49 -2.70
C ALA A 51 -1.86 0.18 -1.88
N GLY A 52 -1.84 0.53 -0.60
CA GLY A 52 -0.69 0.37 0.27
C GLY A 52 -0.79 -0.80 1.23
N ILE A 53 0.37 -1.36 1.56
CA ILE A 53 0.52 -2.36 2.60
C ILE A 53 1.82 -2.07 3.36
N SER A 54 1.80 -2.25 4.68
CA SER A 54 2.96 -2.06 5.54
C SER A 54 3.75 -3.36 5.64
N LEU A 55 5.03 -3.34 5.33
CA LEU A 55 5.89 -4.52 5.33
C LEU A 55 7.20 -4.24 6.05
N CYS A 56 7.71 -5.24 6.77
CA CYS A 56 9.06 -5.19 7.29
C CYS A 56 10.06 -5.32 6.13
N PRO A 57 11.34 -4.96 6.32
CA PRO A 57 12.33 -5.06 5.25
C PRO A 57 12.42 -6.44 4.64
N TYR A 58 12.30 -7.49 5.45
CA TYR A 58 12.38 -8.89 4.96
C TYR A 58 11.24 -9.21 3.99
N HIS A 59 9.99 -8.84 4.33
CA HIS A 59 8.84 -9.12 3.47
C HIS A 59 8.65 -8.08 2.37
N HIS A 60 9.35 -6.97 2.42
CA HIS A 60 9.32 -5.97 1.36
C HIS A 60 10.31 -6.29 0.24
N THR A 61 11.60 -6.48 0.57
CA THR A 61 12.65 -6.61 -0.44
C THR A 61 13.68 -7.72 -0.18
N MET A 62 13.94 -8.09 1.09
CA MET A 62 15.13 -8.90 1.41
C MET A 62 14.90 -10.40 1.34
N GLY A 63 13.71 -10.88 1.67
CA GLY A 63 13.42 -12.31 1.69
C GLY A 63 12.91 -12.81 0.35
N GLY A 64 13.01 -14.14 0.13
CA GLY A 64 12.48 -14.81 -1.06
C GLY A 64 10.96 -14.75 -1.16
N LEU A 65 10.27 -14.57 -0.03
CA LEU A 65 8.81 -14.40 0.02
C LEU A 65 8.39 -12.93 0.06
N SER A 66 9.31 -12.02 -0.25
CA SER A 66 9.05 -10.59 -0.23
C SER A 66 8.18 -10.13 -1.39
N ALA A 67 7.53 -8.97 -1.23
CA ALA A 67 6.69 -8.37 -2.26
C ALA A 67 7.43 -8.14 -3.58
N HIS A 68 8.74 -7.86 -3.53
CA HIS A 68 9.54 -7.60 -4.72
C HIS A 68 10.12 -8.85 -5.36
N HIS A 69 10.17 -9.99 -4.66
CA HIS A 69 10.80 -11.21 -5.17
C HIS A 69 9.80 -12.33 -5.44
N ASP A 70 8.71 -12.40 -4.71
CA ASP A 70 7.72 -13.47 -4.85
C ASP A 70 6.62 -13.06 -5.83
N PRO A 71 6.52 -13.71 -7.02
CA PRO A 71 5.45 -13.42 -7.97
C PRO A 71 4.06 -13.78 -7.43
N ASP A 72 4.00 -14.63 -6.40
CA ASP A 72 2.76 -15.09 -5.79
C ASP A 72 2.36 -14.28 -4.55
N PHE A 73 3.04 -13.16 -4.29
CA PHE A 73 2.83 -12.38 -3.07
C PHE A 73 1.34 -12.03 -2.85
N LYS A 74 0.66 -11.54 -3.89
CA LYS A 74 -0.77 -11.19 -3.79
C LYS A 74 -1.64 -12.41 -3.55
N SER A 75 -1.32 -13.54 -4.17
CA SER A 75 -2.04 -14.79 -3.97
C SER A 75 -1.93 -15.28 -2.53
N VAL A 76 -0.78 -15.10 -1.90
CA VAL A 76 -0.58 -15.41 -0.48
C VAL A 76 -1.47 -14.55 0.40
N LEU A 77 -1.58 -13.25 0.11
CA LEU A 77 -2.46 -12.35 0.86
C LEU A 77 -3.91 -12.78 0.78
N VAL A 78 -4.36 -13.22 -0.39
CA VAL A 78 -5.73 -13.71 -0.60
C VAL A 78 -5.95 -15.04 0.12
N ALA A 79 -5.05 -16.00 -0.06
CA ALA A 79 -5.16 -17.33 0.54
C ALA A 79 -5.20 -17.28 2.07
N THR A 80 -4.54 -16.31 2.68
CA THR A 80 -4.45 -16.15 4.14
C THR A 80 -5.45 -15.17 4.72
N GLY A 81 -6.25 -14.52 3.89
CA GLY A 81 -7.30 -13.59 4.32
C GLY A 81 -6.81 -12.19 4.71
N VAL A 82 -5.55 -11.87 4.47
CA VAL A 82 -5.01 -10.51 4.71
C VAL A 82 -5.70 -9.49 3.79
N ARG A 83 -5.96 -9.91 2.55
CA ARG A 83 -6.77 -9.17 1.58
C ARG A 83 -7.71 -10.16 0.88
N THR A 84 -8.81 -9.68 0.30
CA THR A 84 -9.74 -10.53 -0.44
C THR A 84 -9.55 -10.39 -1.94
N GLU A 85 -10.10 -11.34 -2.71
CA GLU A 85 -10.12 -11.22 -4.16
C GLU A 85 -10.94 -10.00 -4.59
N GLU A 86 -12.08 -9.77 -3.95
CA GLU A 86 -12.94 -8.62 -4.20
C GLU A 86 -12.18 -7.30 -3.98
N PHE A 87 -11.34 -7.26 -2.95
CA PHE A 87 -10.48 -6.11 -2.69
C PHE A 87 -9.57 -5.82 -3.88
N PHE A 88 -8.88 -6.85 -4.40
CA PHE A 88 -8.00 -6.69 -5.55
C PHE A 88 -8.76 -6.36 -6.83
N ASP A 89 -9.93 -6.96 -7.04
CA ASP A 89 -10.77 -6.66 -8.21
C ASP A 89 -11.19 -5.19 -8.21
N LYS A 90 -11.65 -4.69 -7.08
CA LYS A 90 -12.04 -3.30 -6.91
C LYS A 90 -10.86 -2.35 -7.10
N LEU A 91 -9.71 -2.70 -6.52
CA LEU A 91 -8.49 -1.91 -6.65
C LEU A 91 -8.04 -1.84 -8.11
N ARG A 92 -8.16 -2.94 -8.86
CA ARG A 92 -7.84 -2.99 -10.28
C ARG A 92 -8.78 -2.11 -11.09
N GLU A 93 -10.06 -2.07 -10.76
CA GLU A 93 -11.01 -1.16 -11.40
C GLU A 93 -10.61 0.30 -11.17
N GLU A 94 -10.24 0.64 -9.95
CA GLU A 94 -9.76 1.99 -9.62
C GLU A 94 -8.47 2.31 -10.37
N ARG A 95 -7.55 1.35 -10.48
CA ARG A 95 -6.30 1.51 -11.21
C ARG A 95 -6.54 1.93 -12.66
N ASN A 96 -7.55 1.36 -13.29
CA ASN A 96 -7.84 1.55 -14.70
C ASN A 96 -8.65 2.83 -14.99
N ARG A 97 -9.07 3.56 -13.96
CA ARG A 97 -9.76 4.84 -14.15
C ARG A 97 -8.79 5.90 -14.63
N ILE A 98 -9.32 6.87 -15.38
CA ILE A 98 -8.55 8.03 -15.81
C ILE A 98 -8.60 9.06 -14.68
N GLN A 99 -7.43 9.41 -14.18
CA GLN A 99 -7.29 10.44 -13.15
C GLN A 99 -6.21 11.43 -13.56
N LYS A 100 -6.60 12.70 -13.66
CA LYS A 100 -5.64 13.77 -13.95
C LYS A 100 -4.91 14.15 -12.66
N ASN A 101 -3.61 14.38 -12.78
CA ASN A 101 -2.74 14.77 -11.68
C ASN A 101 -2.82 16.26 -11.40
N THR A 102 -4.01 16.72 -10.94
CA THR A 102 -4.28 18.14 -10.68
C THR A 102 -3.99 18.50 -9.21
N ALA A 103 -3.80 19.80 -8.97
CA ALA A 103 -3.64 20.31 -7.60
C ALA A 103 -4.88 20.04 -6.75
N ALA A 104 -6.07 20.18 -7.32
CA ALA A 104 -7.32 19.94 -6.61
C ALA A 104 -7.45 18.47 -6.18
N TRP A 105 -7.11 17.54 -7.06
CA TRP A 105 -7.11 16.11 -6.74
C TRP A 105 -6.09 15.78 -5.66
N LYS A 106 -4.88 16.36 -5.74
CA LYS A 106 -3.85 16.14 -4.72
C LYS A 106 -4.29 16.65 -3.35
N LEU A 107 -5.00 17.76 -3.30
CA LEU A 107 -5.56 18.29 -2.06
C LEU A 107 -6.58 17.32 -1.45
N GLU A 108 -7.44 16.73 -2.27
CA GLU A 108 -8.38 15.70 -1.81
C GLU A 108 -7.65 14.50 -1.22
N CYS A 109 -6.60 14.04 -1.90
CA CYS A 109 -5.76 12.94 -1.40
C CYS A 109 -5.12 13.30 -0.05
N TYR A 110 -4.57 14.50 0.05
CA TYR A 110 -3.97 15.00 1.29
C TYR A 110 -4.96 14.96 2.45
N GLU A 111 -6.16 15.47 2.25
CA GLU A 111 -7.18 15.51 3.30
C GLU A 111 -7.60 14.10 3.76
N LYS A 112 -7.75 13.17 2.82
CA LYS A 112 -8.08 11.78 3.13
C LYS A 112 -6.98 11.09 3.93
N LEU A 113 -5.72 11.27 3.54
CA LEU A 113 -4.58 10.65 4.21
C LEU A 113 -4.34 11.24 5.60
N LYS A 114 -4.50 12.54 5.72
CA LYS A 114 -4.32 13.25 6.99
C LYS A 114 -5.25 12.73 8.09
N ALA A 115 -6.42 12.23 7.72
CA ALA A 115 -7.39 11.68 8.67
C ALA A 115 -6.85 10.46 9.43
N TYR A 116 -5.80 9.81 8.93
CA TYR A 116 -5.17 8.65 9.58
C TYR A 116 -4.01 9.03 10.49
N LEU A 117 -3.69 10.30 10.57
CA LEU A 117 -2.61 10.82 11.38
C LEU A 117 -3.14 11.76 12.45
#